data_376abce8c282e264a847d4212b536fea
#
_entry.id   376abce8c282e264a847d4212b536fea
#
_cell.length_a   1.000
_cell.length_b   1.000
_cell.length_c   1.000
_cell.angle_alpha   90.00
_cell.angle_beta   90.00
_cell.angle_gamma   90.00
#
_symmetry.space_group_name_H-M   'P 1'
#
loop_
_entity.id
_entity.type
_entity.pdbx_description
1 polymer ?
#
loop_
_entity_poly.entity_id
_entity_poly.type
_entity_poly.pdbx_seq_one_letter_code
_entity_poly.pdbx_strand_id
1 'polypeptide(L)'
;MSLITAFLAQEATITPFIREGAAEPVYGPPETRKCRLQRGRHLQNAPGGDGTADQVVANAKMFCEGDPIPERSLVSCCGGEYVVINCDVKNGFFDHHLEVYLQ
;
A
#
# COMPACT_ATOMS: atom_id res chain seq x y z
N MET A 1 -19.30 -4.94 12.86
CA MET A 1 -17.87 -5.19 12.57
C MET A 1 -17.76 -5.98 11.29
N SER A 2 -16.92 -5.55 10.37
CA SER A 2 -16.74 -6.28 9.13
C SER A 2 -15.80 -7.48 9.33
N LEU A 3 -15.94 -8.47 8.44
CA LEU A 3 -15.06 -9.64 8.48
C LEU A 3 -13.60 -9.27 8.22
N ILE A 4 -13.38 -8.28 7.34
CA ILE A 4 -12.01 -7.84 7.03
C ILE A 4 -11.36 -7.18 8.25
N THR A 5 -12.12 -6.47 9.07
CA THR A 5 -11.57 -5.86 10.29
C THR A 5 -11.02 -6.92 11.23
N ALA A 6 -11.71 -8.05 11.38
CA ALA A 6 -11.23 -9.16 12.20
C ALA A 6 -9.95 -9.80 11.63
N PHE A 7 -9.78 -9.74 10.31
CA PHE A 7 -8.59 -10.25 9.62
C PHE A 7 -7.37 -9.35 9.81
N LEU A 8 -7.59 -8.05 10.02
CA LEU A 8 -6.52 -7.06 10.12
C LEU A 8 -5.97 -7.00 11.54
N ALA A 9 -4.97 -7.81 11.82
CA ALA A 9 -4.43 -8.02 13.15
C ALA A 9 -3.12 -7.28 13.45
N GLN A 10 -2.58 -6.55 12.48
CA GLN A 10 -1.31 -5.83 12.58
C GLN A 10 -1.54 -4.35 12.40
N GLU A 11 -0.55 -3.53 12.74
CA GLU A 11 -0.61 -2.09 12.54
C GLU A 11 0.54 -1.63 11.66
N ALA A 12 0.23 -0.71 10.76
CA ALA A 12 1.23 -0.08 9.89
C ALA A 12 1.17 1.42 10.08
N THR A 13 2.33 2.06 10.00
CA THR A 13 2.43 3.51 9.92
C THR A 13 2.65 3.89 8.47
N ILE A 14 1.75 4.70 7.93
CA ILE A 14 1.75 5.10 6.54
C ILE A 14 2.03 6.58 6.45
N THR A 15 3.09 6.93 5.72
CA THR A 15 3.44 8.33 5.45
C THR A 15 3.07 8.60 3.99
N PRO A 16 1.94 9.29 3.75
CA PRO A 16 1.44 9.43 2.40
C PRO A 16 2.31 10.37 1.56
N PHE A 17 2.58 9.96 0.33
CA PHE A 17 3.27 10.80 -0.64
C PHE A 17 2.32 11.87 -1.16
N ILE A 18 2.76 13.11 -1.19
CA ILE A 18 1.97 14.24 -1.67
C ILE A 18 2.39 14.65 -3.07
N ARG A 19 3.68 14.95 -3.24
CA ARG A 19 4.21 15.41 -4.53
C ARG A 19 5.73 15.44 -4.50
N GLU A 20 6.31 15.61 -5.68
CA GLU A 20 7.74 15.89 -5.79
C GLU A 20 7.99 17.33 -5.34
N GLY A 21 8.97 17.51 -4.47
CA GLY A 21 9.45 18.82 -4.11
C GLY A 21 10.64 19.23 -4.94
N ALA A 22 11.14 20.45 -4.72
CA ALA A 22 12.27 21.00 -5.47
C ALA A 22 13.57 20.23 -5.20
N ALA A 23 13.77 19.76 -3.97
CA ALA A 23 14.98 19.06 -3.55
C ALA A 23 14.69 17.62 -3.13
N GLU A 24 13.51 17.36 -2.60
CA GLU A 24 13.14 16.04 -2.09
C GLU A 24 11.63 15.86 -2.14
N PRO A 25 11.14 14.61 -2.08
CA PRO A 25 9.70 14.35 -2.07
C PRO A 25 9.02 14.98 -0.86
N VAL A 26 7.77 15.39 -1.05
CA VAL A 26 6.95 15.95 0.02
C VAL A 26 5.96 14.88 0.48
N TYR A 27 5.94 14.63 1.78
CA TYR A 27 5.04 13.66 2.41
C TYR A 27 4.07 14.35 3.35
N GLY A 28 2.89 13.77 3.51
CA GLY A 28 1.93 14.21 4.50
C GLY A 28 2.23 13.65 5.89
N PRO A 29 1.40 14.00 6.88
CA PRO A 29 1.59 13.49 8.23
C PRO A 29 1.38 11.97 8.26
N PRO A 30 2.19 11.25 9.05
CA PRO A 30 2.03 9.80 9.14
C PRO A 30 0.72 9.44 9.85
N GLU A 31 0.13 8.35 9.41
CA GLU A 31 -1.08 7.80 10.03
C GLU A 31 -0.89 6.32 10.32
N THR A 32 -1.63 5.82 11.29
CA THR A 32 -1.61 4.41 11.64
C THR A 32 -2.90 3.74 11.15
N ARG A 33 -2.75 2.58 10.52
CA ARG A 33 -3.89 1.76 10.10
C ARG A 33 -3.68 0.33 10.53
N LYS A 34 -4.78 -0.33 10.83
CA LYS A 34 -4.76 -1.78 11.01
C LYS A 34 -4.61 -2.44 9.66
N CYS A 35 -3.80 -3.49 9.61
CA CYS A 35 -3.47 -4.14 8.36
C CYS A 35 -3.14 -5.61 8.56
N ARG A 36 -2.97 -6.30 7.45
CA ARG A 36 -2.35 -7.60 7.41
C ARG A 36 -1.30 -7.60 6.32
N LEU A 37 -0.07 -7.87 6.72
CA LEU A 37 1.06 -7.91 5.80
C LEU A 37 1.36 -9.35 5.41
N GLN A 38 1.47 -9.58 4.11
CA GLN A 38 1.91 -10.86 3.55
C GLN A 38 3.20 -10.62 2.80
N ARG A 39 4.29 -11.15 3.33
CA ARG A 39 5.59 -11.09 2.66
C ARG A 39 5.63 -12.12 1.55
N GLY A 40 6.31 -11.78 0.48
CA GLY A 40 6.44 -12.65 -0.67
C GLY A 40 6.50 -11.84 -1.95
N ARG A 41 6.84 -12.51 -3.04
CA ARG A 41 7.00 -11.84 -4.33
C ARG A 41 5.67 -11.78 -5.07
N HIS A 42 5.33 -10.59 -5.52
CA HIS A 42 4.13 -10.36 -6.32
C HIS A 42 4.53 -9.54 -7.54
N LEU A 43 4.15 -9.99 -8.73
CA LEU A 43 4.40 -9.24 -9.95
C LEU A 43 3.28 -8.22 -10.17
N GLN A 44 3.66 -6.98 -10.37
CA GLN A 44 2.73 -5.88 -10.63
C GLN A 44 3.19 -5.10 -11.85
N ASN A 45 2.25 -4.52 -12.57
CA ASN A 45 2.58 -3.57 -13.62
C ASN A 45 3.05 -2.27 -12.98
N ALA A 46 4.07 -1.65 -13.58
CA ALA A 46 4.56 -0.38 -13.10
C ALA A 46 3.46 0.68 -13.24
N PRO A 47 3.26 1.51 -12.20
CA PRO A 47 2.26 2.58 -12.27
C PRO A 47 2.61 3.59 -13.35
N GLY A 48 1.59 4.07 -14.07
CA GLY A 48 1.79 5.08 -15.10
C GLY A 48 2.47 4.58 -16.34
N GLY A 49 2.57 3.26 -16.52
CA GLY A 49 3.16 2.68 -17.72
C GLY A 49 2.39 3.08 -18.97
N ASP A 50 3.12 3.25 -20.06
CA ASP A 50 2.58 3.68 -21.35
C ASP A 50 2.00 2.53 -22.18
N GLY A 51 1.63 1.44 -21.55
CA GLY A 51 1.12 0.25 -22.22
C GLY A 51 2.19 -0.76 -22.58
N THR A 52 3.45 -0.43 -22.45
CA THR A 52 4.52 -1.41 -22.46
C THR A 52 4.68 -1.90 -21.02
N ALA A 53 4.40 -3.14 -20.79
CA ALA A 53 4.31 -3.68 -19.45
C ALA A 53 5.68 -3.80 -18.77
N ASP A 54 6.11 -2.73 -18.15
CA ASP A 54 7.19 -2.83 -17.18
C ASP A 54 6.61 -3.45 -15.92
N GLN A 55 7.06 -4.63 -15.58
CA GLN A 55 6.61 -5.29 -14.38
C GLN A 55 7.56 -4.98 -13.24
N VAL A 56 7.01 -4.66 -12.08
CA VAL A 56 7.75 -4.43 -10.87
C VAL A 56 7.45 -5.57 -9.90
N VAL A 57 8.48 -6.08 -9.24
CA VAL A 57 8.31 -7.12 -8.24
C VAL A 57 8.02 -6.48 -6.90
N ALA A 58 6.85 -6.72 -6.36
CA ALA A 58 6.52 -6.34 -5.00
C ALA A 58 7.09 -7.39 -4.04
N ASN A 59 7.64 -6.93 -2.92
CA ASN A 59 8.20 -7.81 -1.90
C ASN A 59 7.19 -8.17 -0.82
N ALA A 60 6.08 -7.45 -0.75
CA ALA A 60 5.01 -7.71 0.18
C ALA A 60 3.70 -7.16 -0.34
N LYS A 61 2.62 -7.67 0.22
CA LYS A 61 1.27 -7.22 -0.06
C LYS A 61 0.60 -6.93 1.28
N MET A 62 -0.03 -5.78 1.38
CA MET A 62 -0.70 -5.37 2.61
C MET A 62 -2.18 -5.21 2.35
N PHE A 63 -2.99 -5.79 3.23
CA PHE A 63 -4.44 -5.59 3.23
C PHE A 63 -4.78 -4.56 4.30
N CYS A 64 -5.59 -3.58 3.96
CA CYS A 64 -6.07 -2.58 4.94
C CYS A 64 -7.38 -1.98 4.46
N GLU A 65 -7.97 -1.17 5.33
CA GLU A 65 -9.19 -0.44 5.02
C GLU A 65 -8.88 1.06 4.96
N GLY A 66 -9.84 1.84 4.50
CA GLY A 66 -9.75 3.29 4.49
C GLY A 66 -9.53 3.86 3.09
N ASP A 67 -9.05 5.08 3.05
CA ASP A 67 -8.81 5.77 1.79
C ASP A 67 -7.63 5.16 1.04
N PRO A 68 -7.66 5.21 -0.31
CA PRO A 68 -6.54 4.72 -1.12
C PRO A 68 -5.22 5.39 -0.71
N ILE A 69 -4.15 4.60 -0.77
CA ILE A 69 -2.82 5.05 -0.40
C ILE A 69 -2.07 5.42 -1.68
N PRO A 70 -1.57 6.66 -1.81
CA PRO A 70 -0.85 7.06 -3.01
C PRO A 70 0.40 6.22 -3.25
N GLU A 71 0.72 6.00 -4.51
CA GLU A 71 1.99 5.39 -4.90
C GLU A 71 3.15 6.23 -4.34
N ARG A 72 4.26 5.57 -4.05
CA ARG A 72 5.46 6.18 -3.48
C ARG A 72 5.33 6.57 -2.01
N SER A 73 4.18 6.32 -1.39
CA SER A 73 4.03 6.49 0.06
C SER A 73 4.95 5.52 0.79
N LEU A 74 5.33 5.89 2.02
CA LEU A 74 6.18 5.05 2.85
C LEU A 74 5.31 4.27 3.82
N VAL A 75 5.65 3.01 4.05
CA VAL A 75 4.95 2.13 4.99
C VAL A 75 5.96 1.49 5.91
N SER A 76 5.72 1.61 7.20
CA SER A 76 6.49 0.93 8.23
C SER A 76 5.58 -0.07 8.93
N CYS A 77 5.91 -1.35 8.86
CA CYS A 77 5.08 -2.40 9.43
C CYS A 77 5.92 -3.62 9.76
N CYS A 78 5.66 -4.23 10.93
CA CYS A 78 6.15 -5.57 11.25
C CYS A 78 7.69 -5.67 11.18
N GLY A 79 8.37 -4.60 11.58
CA GLY A 79 9.83 -4.54 11.58
C GLY A 79 10.47 -4.22 10.24
N GLY A 80 9.69 -3.91 9.21
CA GLY A 80 10.20 -3.57 7.89
C GLY A 80 9.71 -2.23 7.40
N GLU A 81 10.43 -1.66 6.46
CA GLU A 81 10.06 -0.42 5.81
C GLU A 81 9.90 -0.66 4.32
N TYR A 82 8.86 -0.08 3.74
CA TYR A 82 8.48 -0.34 2.36
C TYR A 82 8.03 0.94 1.66
N VAL A 83 8.03 0.88 0.34
CA VAL A 83 7.48 1.94 -0.52
C VAL A 83 6.29 1.36 -1.27
N VAL A 84 5.20 2.11 -1.35
CA VAL A 84 4.01 1.69 -2.08
C VAL A 84 4.25 1.79 -3.58
N ILE A 85 4.08 0.69 -4.28
CA ILE A 85 4.20 0.66 -5.75
C ILE A 85 2.84 0.63 -6.43
N ASN A 86 1.82 0.11 -5.76
CA ASN A 86 0.47 0.07 -6.30
C ASN A 86 -0.52 -0.12 -5.17
N CYS A 87 -1.71 0.43 -5.32
CA CYS A 87 -2.80 0.27 -4.36
C CYS A 87 -4.08 -0.02 -5.13
N ASP A 88 -4.58 -1.24 -5.01
CA ASP A 88 -5.82 -1.65 -5.63
C ASP A 88 -6.97 -1.56 -4.64
N VAL A 89 -8.04 -0.90 -5.05
CA VAL A 89 -9.27 -0.84 -4.26
C VAL A 89 -10.13 -2.04 -4.67
N LYS A 90 -10.43 -2.90 -3.72
CA LYS A 90 -11.26 -4.08 -3.92
C LYS A 90 -12.61 -3.90 -3.28
N ASN A 91 -13.66 -3.97 -4.08
CA ASN A 91 -15.03 -3.90 -3.60
C ASN A 91 -15.60 -5.30 -3.58
N GLY A 92 -15.54 -5.93 -2.40
CA GLY A 92 -16.12 -7.25 -2.23
C GLY A 92 -17.62 -7.17 -1.97
N PHE A 93 -18.28 -8.34 -1.97
CA PHE A 93 -19.71 -8.43 -1.73
C PHE A 93 -20.08 -7.95 -0.31
N PHE A 94 -19.25 -8.28 0.68
CA PHE A 94 -19.51 -7.94 2.07
C PHE A 94 -18.66 -6.78 2.57
N ASP A 95 -17.44 -6.66 2.06
CA ASP A 95 -16.46 -5.68 2.53
C ASP A 95 -15.70 -5.13 1.36
N HIS A 96 -15.29 -3.87 1.45
CA HIS A 96 -14.27 -3.36 0.56
C HIS A 96 -12.97 -3.20 1.34
N HIS A 97 -11.85 -3.32 0.66
CA HIS A 97 -10.52 -3.20 1.25
C HIS A 97 -9.52 -2.77 0.22
N LEU A 98 -8.34 -2.44 0.68
CA LEU A 98 -7.22 -2.09 -0.18
C LEU A 98 -6.24 -3.26 -0.20
N GLU A 99 -5.69 -3.53 -1.38
CA GLU A 99 -4.54 -4.42 -1.54
C GLU A 99 -3.38 -3.56 -2.00
N VAL A 100 -2.43 -3.36 -1.12
CA VAL A 100 -1.32 -2.44 -1.32
C VAL A 100 -0.07 -3.26 -1.58
N TYR A 101 0.56 -3.03 -2.73
CA TYR A 101 1.77 -3.75 -3.11
C TYR A 101 2.98 -2.91 -2.74
N LEU A 102 3.92 -3.53 -2.04
CA LEU A 102 5.03 -2.88 -1.37
C LEU A 102 6.37 -3.42 -1.87
N GLN A 103 7.34 -2.52 -1.92
CA GLN A 103 8.69 -2.88 -2.32
C GLN A 103 9.73 -2.43 -1.29
#